data_4b6009a8a0e55e2365b088a0afdf3872
#
_entry.id   4b6009a8a0e55e2365b088a0afdf3872
#
_cell.length_a   1.000
_cell.length_b   1.000
_cell.length_c   1.000
_cell.angle_alpha   90.00
_cell.angle_beta   90.00
_cell.angle_gamma   90.00
#
_symmetry.space_group_name_H-M   'P 1'
#
loop_
_entity.id
_entity.type
_entity.pdbx_description
1 polymer ?
#
loop_
_entity_poly.entity_id
_entity_poly.type
_entity_poly.pdbx_seq_one_letter_code
_entity_poly.pdbx_strand_id
1 'polypeptide(L)'
;MLLAKLIEETFTNAGGLSRRSRIVYELTKTGREKLDSLMQSVSPDTFEDEGFEVRFAFFGPTPRNNRVKILEGRHRKLVEKAEIVRKDLVKIPEGIDTYLVEWRRHSLESAEREITWLEKMIKTERKSL
;
A
#
# COMPACT_ATOMS: atom_id res chain seq x y z
N MET A 1 -15.49 0.74 2.60
CA MET A 1 -15.31 1.40 3.90
C MET A 1 -15.64 2.88 3.81
N LEU A 2 -16.29 3.40 4.82
CA LEU A 2 -16.71 4.80 4.85
C LEU A 2 -15.54 5.80 4.71
N LEU A 3 -14.40 5.49 5.29
CA LEU A 3 -13.26 6.39 5.25
C LEU A 3 -12.62 6.45 3.87
N ALA A 4 -12.42 5.31 3.22
CA ALA A 4 -11.90 5.27 1.87
C ALA A 4 -12.83 6.00 0.90
N LYS A 5 -14.15 5.86 1.11
CA LYS A 5 -15.15 6.54 0.31
C LYS A 5 -15.11 8.06 0.50
N LEU A 6 -14.92 8.52 1.75
CA LEU A 6 -14.76 9.95 2.04
C LEU A 6 -13.54 10.53 1.36
N ILE A 7 -12.43 9.80 1.36
CA ILE A 7 -11.20 10.22 0.69
C ILE A 7 -11.40 10.27 -0.82
N GLU A 8 -12.05 9.26 -1.40
CA GLU A 8 -12.35 9.23 -2.82
C GLU A 8 -13.26 10.38 -3.25
N GLU A 9 -14.31 10.64 -2.51
CA GLU A 9 -15.22 11.74 -2.79
C GLU A 9 -14.50 13.08 -2.75
N THR A 10 -13.69 13.29 -1.74
CA THR A 10 -12.88 14.50 -1.62
C THR A 10 -11.90 14.63 -2.79
N PHE A 11 -11.29 13.52 -3.17
CA PHE A 11 -10.35 13.46 -4.28
C PHE A 11 -11.03 13.82 -5.60
N THR A 12 -12.21 13.25 -5.85
CA THR A 12 -13.01 13.49 -7.05
C THR A 12 -13.46 14.95 -7.10
N ASN A 13 -13.94 15.49 -6.00
CA ASN A 13 -14.41 16.86 -5.90
C ASN A 13 -13.27 17.88 -6.05
N ALA A 14 -12.08 17.54 -5.61
CA ALA A 14 -10.91 18.39 -5.73
C ALA A 14 -10.35 18.44 -7.15
N GLY A 15 -10.79 17.58 -8.05
CA GLY A 15 -10.46 17.64 -9.46
C GLY A 15 -9.07 17.21 -9.85
N GLY A 16 -8.39 16.36 -9.09
CA GLY A 16 -7.16 15.75 -9.55
C GLY A 16 -6.06 15.54 -8.54
N LEU A 17 -5.00 14.91 -9.01
CA LEU A 17 -3.86 14.45 -8.23
C LEU A 17 -3.03 15.59 -7.60
N SER A 18 -2.99 16.75 -8.25
CA SER A 18 -2.22 17.90 -7.79
C SER A 18 -2.74 18.50 -6.48
N ARG A 19 -3.78 17.92 -5.93
CA ARG A 19 -4.45 18.45 -4.74
C ARG A 19 -4.45 17.53 -3.54
N ARG A 20 -3.53 16.59 -3.51
CA ARG A 20 -3.40 15.66 -2.38
C ARG A 20 -3.26 16.39 -1.05
N SER A 21 -2.52 17.49 -1.02
CA SER A 21 -2.37 18.27 0.19
C SER A 21 -3.68 18.93 0.65
N ARG A 22 -4.58 19.21 -0.28
CA ARG A 22 -5.89 19.80 0.04
C ARG A 22 -6.86 18.80 0.64
N ILE A 23 -6.69 17.51 0.38
CA ILE A 23 -7.56 16.47 0.93
C ILE A 23 -7.62 16.59 2.45
N VAL A 24 -6.48 16.84 3.09
CA VAL A 24 -6.41 16.98 4.54
C VAL A 24 -7.21 18.17 5.06
N TYR A 25 -7.23 19.27 4.31
CA TYR A 25 -7.94 20.50 4.70
C TYR A 25 -9.45 20.43 4.41
N GLU A 26 -9.83 19.66 3.41
CA GLU A 26 -11.23 19.55 2.97
C GLU A 26 -12.02 18.49 3.73
N LEU A 27 -11.34 17.65 4.51
CA LEU A 27 -12.00 16.64 5.34
C LEU A 27 -12.83 17.29 6.43
N THR A 28 -14.05 16.78 6.64
CA THR A 28 -14.89 17.21 7.74
C THR A 28 -14.22 16.85 9.07
N LYS A 29 -14.62 17.52 10.16
CA LYS A 29 -14.12 17.19 11.50
C LYS A 29 -14.32 15.71 11.82
N THR A 30 -15.50 15.17 11.48
CA THR A 30 -15.82 13.75 11.69
C THR A 30 -14.90 12.85 10.85
N GLY A 31 -14.68 13.22 9.60
CA GLY A 31 -13.78 12.48 8.72
C GLY A 31 -12.36 12.48 9.23
N ARG A 32 -11.89 13.61 9.75
CA ARG A 32 -10.55 13.72 10.32
C ARG A 32 -10.40 12.87 11.58
N GLU A 33 -11.38 12.87 12.46
CA GLU A 33 -11.37 12.03 13.65
C GLU A 33 -11.31 10.55 13.30
N LYS A 34 -12.09 10.13 12.31
CA LYS A 34 -12.06 8.75 11.81
C LYS A 34 -10.72 8.40 11.19
N LEU A 35 -10.15 9.34 10.44
CA LEU A 35 -8.84 9.15 9.82
C LEU A 35 -7.76 8.98 10.89
N ASP A 36 -7.75 9.85 11.91
CA ASP A 36 -6.79 9.77 12.99
C ASP A 36 -6.91 8.44 13.74
N SER A 37 -8.13 8.01 14.03
CA SER A 37 -8.39 6.73 14.68
C SER A 37 -7.88 5.56 13.82
N LEU A 38 -8.12 5.62 12.51
CA LEU A 38 -7.68 4.59 11.59
C LEU A 38 -6.16 4.53 11.50
N MET A 39 -5.49 5.69 11.47
CA MET A 39 -4.04 5.74 11.38
C MET A 39 -3.34 5.19 12.64
N GLN A 40 -4.03 5.15 13.77
CA GLN A 40 -3.52 4.57 14.99
C GLN A 40 -3.71 3.06 15.05
N SER A 41 -4.57 2.52 14.21
CA SER A 41 -4.84 1.08 14.16
C SER A 41 -4.10 0.43 13.00
N VAL A 42 -3.73 -0.83 13.18
CA VAL A 42 -3.11 -1.63 12.11
C VAL A 42 -3.94 -2.90 11.96
N SER A 43 -4.58 -3.04 10.82
CA SER A 43 -5.42 -4.19 10.49
C SER A 43 -4.88 -4.90 9.25
N PRO A 44 -5.27 -6.17 8.99
CA PRO A 44 -4.81 -6.87 7.79
C PRO A 44 -5.09 -6.13 6.47
N ASP A 45 -6.19 -5.39 6.40
CA ASP A 45 -6.55 -4.61 5.21
C ASP A 45 -5.52 -3.53 4.89
N THR A 46 -4.77 -3.07 5.89
CA THR A 46 -3.72 -2.07 5.73
C THR A 46 -2.61 -2.53 4.79
N PHE A 47 -2.41 -3.83 4.67
CA PHE A 47 -1.31 -4.40 3.88
C PHE A 47 -1.69 -4.70 2.44
N GLU A 48 -2.96 -4.65 2.09
CA GLU A 48 -3.43 -4.80 0.72
C GLU A 48 -3.20 -3.52 -0.06
N ASP A 49 -3.17 -3.64 -1.39
CA ASP A 49 -2.76 -2.54 -2.28
C ASP A 49 -3.45 -1.21 -1.98
N GLU A 50 -4.78 -1.21 -1.95
CA GLU A 50 -5.56 0.01 -1.72
C GLU A 50 -5.41 0.52 -0.30
N GLY A 51 -5.51 -0.36 0.68
CA GLY A 51 -5.36 -0.01 2.08
C GLY A 51 -3.98 0.56 2.40
N PHE A 52 -2.95 -0.04 1.83
CA PHE A 52 -1.59 0.43 2.01
C PHE A 52 -1.38 1.81 1.39
N GLU A 53 -1.88 2.01 0.18
CA GLU A 53 -1.76 3.30 -0.50
C GLU A 53 -2.35 4.44 0.33
N VAL A 54 -3.54 4.23 0.86
CA VAL A 54 -4.20 5.22 1.72
C VAL A 54 -3.37 5.49 2.97
N ARG A 55 -2.90 4.44 3.63
CA ARG A 55 -2.09 4.58 4.85
C ARG A 55 -0.78 5.30 4.59
N PHE A 56 -0.11 4.95 3.50
CA PHE A 56 1.17 5.57 3.16
C PHE A 56 1.01 7.05 2.84
N ALA A 57 -0.08 7.42 2.16
CA ALA A 57 -0.37 8.81 1.84
C ALA A 57 -0.51 9.68 3.10
N PHE A 58 -0.85 9.09 4.25
CA PHE A 58 -1.02 9.79 5.51
C PHE A 58 0.05 9.41 6.54
N PHE A 59 1.24 9.03 6.09
CA PHE A 59 2.32 8.66 6.99
C PHE A 59 2.86 9.82 7.81
N GLY A 60 2.74 11.06 7.31
CA GLY A 60 3.23 12.22 8.03
C GLY A 60 2.75 12.26 9.48
N PRO A 61 1.42 12.29 9.72
CA PRO A 61 0.89 12.30 11.08
C PRO A 61 0.85 10.94 11.77
N THR A 62 1.18 9.86 11.08
CA THR A 62 1.16 8.52 11.67
C THR A 62 2.36 8.31 12.60
N PRO A 63 2.17 7.80 13.82
CA PRO A 63 3.28 7.50 14.72
C PRO A 63 4.28 6.53 14.08
N ARG A 64 5.57 6.73 14.35
CA ARG A 64 6.63 5.91 13.76
C ARG A 64 6.41 4.41 13.96
N ASN A 65 6.05 4.00 15.17
CA ASN A 65 5.84 2.58 15.45
C ASN A 65 4.80 1.97 14.52
N ASN A 66 3.75 2.73 14.23
CA ASN A 66 2.70 2.29 13.32
C ASN A 66 3.19 2.30 11.87
N ARG A 67 3.99 3.30 11.48
CA ARG A 67 4.59 3.32 10.13
C ARG A 67 5.44 2.09 9.89
N VAL A 68 6.30 1.73 10.84
CA VAL A 68 7.14 0.54 10.73
C VAL A 68 6.29 -0.73 10.62
N LYS A 69 5.27 -0.86 11.45
CA LYS A 69 4.36 -2.02 11.40
C LYS A 69 3.66 -2.14 10.05
N ILE A 70 3.21 -1.03 9.51
CA ILE A 70 2.53 -1.00 8.21
C ILE A 70 3.50 -1.43 7.11
N LEU A 71 4.70 -0.87 7.09
CA LEU A 71 5.72 -1.22 6.10
C LEU A 71 6.13 -2.69 6.20
N GLU A 72 6.34 -3.20 7.40
CA GLU A 72 6.72 -4.59 7.60
C GLU A 72 5.60 -5.56 7.20
N GLY A 73 4.36 -5.20 7.51
CA GLY A 73 3.20 -6.01 7.12
C GLY A 73 3.03 -6.07 5.60
N ARG A 74 3.18 -4.93 4.93
CA ARG A 74 3.15 -4.87 3.47
C ARG A 74 4.27 -5.70 2.86
N HIS A 75 5.47 -5.57 3.41
CA HIS A 75 6.64 -6.34 2.97
C HIS A 75 6.36 -7.84 3.04
N ARG A 76 5.83 -8.31 4.16
CA ARG A 76 5.49 -9.72 4.36
C ARG A 76 4.47 -10.21 3.33
N LYS A 77 3.43 -9.41 3.10
CA LYS A 77 2.41 -9.75 2.10
C LYS A 77 2.98 -9.88 0.70
N LEU A 78 3.87 -8.99 0.32
CA LEU A 78 4.48 -9.04 -1.01
C LEU A 78 5.47 -10.19 -1.15
N VAL A 79 6.20 -10.52 -0.10
CA VAL A 79 7.10 -11.69 -0.11
C VAL A 79 6.28 -12.96 -0.31
N GLU A 80 5.16 -13.11 0.39
CA GLU A 80 4.26 -14.25 0.21
C GLU A 80 3.72 -14.32 -1.20
N LYS A 81 3.28 -13.19 -1.74
CA LYS A 81 2.76 -13.09 -3.10
C LYS A 81 3.83 -13.48 -4.13
N ALA A 82 5.04 -12.99 -3.98
CA ALA A 82 6.16 -13.29 -4.86
C ALA A 82 6.47 -14.80 -4.86
N GLU A 83 6.45 -15.42 -3.69
CA GLU A 83 6.66 -16.86 -3.56
C GLU A 83 5.59 -17.66 -4.32
N ILE A 84 4.33 -17.29 -4.19
CA ILE A 84 3.23 -17.96 -4.90
C ILE A 84 3.40 -17.81 -6.40
N VAL A 85 3.72 -16.61 -6.88
CA VAL A 85 3.90 -16.37 -8.32
C VAL A 85 5.09 -17.17 -8.87
N ARG A 86 6.20 -17.24 -8.13
CA ARG A 86 7.36 -18.04 -8.55
C ARG A 86 6.99 -19.52 -8.70
N LYS A 87 6.27 -20.06 -7.73
CA LYS A 87 5.81 -21.46 -7.80
C LYS A 87 4.88 -21.70 -8.97
N ASP A 88 3.98 -20.76 -9.22
CA ASP A 88 3.05 -20.87 -10.35
C ASP A 88 3.78 -20.83 -11.68
N LEU A 89 4.80 -19.97 -11.83
CA LEU A 89 5.59 -19.88 -13.06
C LEU A 89 6.31 -21.20 -13.38
N VAL A 90 6.84 -21.87 -12.36
CA VAL A 90 7.52 -23.15 -12.53
C VAL A 90 6.55 -24.23 -13.01
N LYS A 91 5.30 -24.17 -12.61
CA LYS A 91 4.27 -25.16 -12.95
C LYS A 91 3.65 -24.99 -14.33
N ILE A 92 3.81 -23.84 -14.97
CA ILE A 92 3.23 -23.60 -16.29
C ILE A 92 4.03 -24.38 -17.34
N PRO A 93 3.40 -25.32 -18.07
CA PRO A 93 4.10 -26.04 -19.13
C PRO A 93 4.50 -25.11 -20.27
N GLU A 94 5.64 -25.39 -20.88
CA GLU A 94 6.11 -24.62 -22.04
C GLU A 94 5.09 -24.63 -23.17
N GLY A 95 4.89 -23.45 -23.75
CA GLY A 95 4.06 -23.31 -24.97
C GLY A 95 2.57 -23.18 -24.74
N ILE A 96 2.09 -23.16 -23.47
CA ILE A 96 0.64 -23.12 -23.24
C ILE A 96 0.08 -21.72 -23.32
N ASP A 97 0.65 -20.73 -22.66
CA ASP A 97 0.13 -19.36 -22.73
C ASP A 97 1.24 -18.34 -22.46
N THR A 98 1.80 -17.84 -23.55
CA THR A 98 2.88 -16.86 -23.48
C THR A 98 2.46 -15.58 -22.77
N TYR A 99 1.24 -15.12 -23.00
CA TYR A 99 0.77 -13.86 -22.39
C TYR A 99 0.51 -14.02 -20.90
N LEU A 100 0.00 -15.15 -20.47
CA LEU A 100 -0.17 -15.43 -19.05
C LEU A 100 1.18 -15.47 -18.34
N VAL A 101 2.17 -16.14 -18.95
CA VAL A 101 3.53 -16.19 -18.41
C VAL A 101 4.13 -14.79 -18.30
N GLU A 102 3.98 -13.99 -19.35
CA GLU A 102 4.49 -12.61 -19.33
C GLU A 102 3.82 -11.76 -18.25
N TRP A 103 2.51 -11.90 -18.07
CA TRP A 103 1.81 -11.17 -17.05
C TRP A 103 2.28 -11.56 -15.64
N ARG A 104 2.45 -12.85 -15.41
CA ARG A 104 2.93 -13.33 -14.10
C ARG A 104 4.36 -12.92 -13.84
N ARG A 105 5.20 -12.94 -14.86
CA ARG A 105 6.58 -12.46 -14.75
C ARG A 105 6.61 -10.97 -14.41
N HIS A 106 5.79 -10.19 -15.07
CA HIS A 106 5.66 -8.76 -14.78
C HIS A 106 5.19 -8.52 -13.34
N SER A 107 4.19 -9.28 -12.90
CA SER A 107 3.69 -9.20 -11.52
C SER A 107 4.78 -9.53 -10.50
N LEU A 108 5.58 -10.54 -10.77
CA LEU A 108 6.68 -10.93 -9.90
C LEU A 108 7.73 -9.81 -9.82
N GLU A 109 8.14 -9.27 -10.95
CA GLU A 109 9.12 -8.18 -11.02
C GLU A 109 8.62 -6.94 -10.29
N SER A 110 7.34 -6.62 -10.44
CA SER A 110 6.72 -5.48 -9.73
C SER A 110 6.75 -5.70 -8.22
N ALA A 111 6.42 -6.91 -7.77
CA ALA A 111 6.45 -7.24 -6.35
C ALA A 111 7.89 -7.15 -5.81
N GLU A 112 8.87 -7.67 -6.53
CA GLU A 112 10.26 -7.62 -6.11
C GLU A 112 10.80 -6.19 -6.02
N ARG A 113 10.41 -5.32 -6.95
CA ARG A 113 10.79 -3.90 -6.90
C ARG A 113 10.19 -3.22 -5.68
N GLU A 114 8.94 -3.48 -5.39
CA GLU A 114 8.31 -2.89 -4.21
C GLU A 114 8.91 -3.44 -2.92
N ILE A 115 9.22 -4.74 -2.87
CA ILE A 115 9.90 -5.35 -1.72
C ILE A 115 11.21 -4.63 -1.42
N THR A 116 12.03 -4.40 -2.43
CA THR A 116 13.30 -3.68 -2.28
C THR A 116 13.08 -2.26 -1.77
N TRP A 117 12.09 -1.57 -2.31
CA TRP A 117 11.74 -0.22 -1.89
C TRP A 117 11.27 -0.20 -0.44
N LEU A 118 10.43 -1.17 -0.05
CA LEU A 118 9.95 -1.28 1.33
C LEU A 118 11.10 -1.52 2.31
N GLU A 119 12.07 -2.35 1.94
CA GLU A 119 13.23 -2.59 2.78
C GLU A 119 14.01 -1.31 3.04
N LYS A 120 14.17 -0.47 2.02
CA LYS A 120 14.80 0.84 2.16
C LYS A 120 13.98 1.76 3.07
N MET A 121 12.67 1.78 2.90
CA MET A 121 11.78 2.61 3.71
C MET A 121 11.80 2.19 5.19
N ILE A 122 11.76 0.89 5.44
CA ILE A 122 11.84 0.36 6.80
C ILE A 122 13.15 0.77 7.46
N LYS A 123 14.24 0.61 6.73
CA LYS A 123 15.57 0.98 7.21
C LYS A 123 15.65 2.47 7.54
N THR A 124 15.08 3.31 6.68
CA THR A 124 15.05 4.76 6.89
C THR A 124 14.24 5.11 8.16
N GLU A 125 13.07 4.51 8.32
CA GLU A 125 12.22 4.78 9.48
C GLU A 125 12.90 4.34 10.79
N ARG A 126 13.62 3.24 10.77
CA ARG A 126 14.34 2.75 11.95
C ARG A 126 15.53 3.60 12.31
N LYS A 127 16.17 4.25 11.33
CA LYS A 127 17.32 5.12 11.57
C LYS A 127 16.96 6.52 12.05
N SER A 128 15.72 6.95 11.88
CA SER A 128 15.27 8.31 12.23
C SER A 128 15.06 8.49 13.73
N LEU A 129 15.80 7.80 14.55
CA LEU A 129 15.71 7.95 16.01
C LEU A 129 16.51 9.14 16.50
#